data_16c9d8c59ef6fb04fc9fdd7f4d4fe487
#
_entry.id   16c9d8c59ef6fb04fc9fdd7f4d4fe487
#
_cell.length_a   1.000
_cell.length_b   1.000
_cell.length_c   1.000
_cell.angle_alpha   90.00
_cell.angle_beta   90.00
_cell.angle_gamma   90.00
#
_symmetry.space_group_name_H-M   'P 1'
#
loop_
_entity.id
_entity.type
_entity.pdbx_description
1 polymer ?
#
loop_
_entity_poly.entity_id
_entity_poly.type
_entity_poly.pdbx_seq_one_letter_code
_entity_poly.pdbx_strand_id
1 'polypeptide(L)'
;MTNIHTRLVWSGEGLFVGIDSNKHSVVISTQDEENRVGMNPADLLLVALASCTAVDVVSILRKKHQPLSRLEVVADGVQEADPPWRFRTIHLTYLLRGRNLTAEAAARAIELSEGKYCSVAASLRPQVEITTSFEILPAQIEDEVEWTNGIPR
;
A
#
# COMPACT_ATOMS: atom_id res chain seq x y z
N MET A 1 -9.84 -18.05 -13.08
CA MET A 1 -9.88 -17.65 -11.66
C MET A 1 -8.55 -17.96 -11.03
N THR A 2 -7.99 -17.07 -10.22
CA THR A 2 -6.70 -17.27 -9.54
C THR A 2 -6.98 -17.63 -8.09
N ASN A 3 -6.42 -18.76 -7.62
CA ASN A 3 -6.50 -19.13 -6.21
C ASN A 3 -5.33 -18.49 -5.46
N ILE A 4 -5.63 -17.72 -4.44
CA ILE A 4 -4.65 -17.15 -3.52
C ILE A 4 -4.73 -17.95 -2.22
N HIS A 5 -3.57 -18.41 -1.72
CA HIS A 5 -3.49 -19.20 -0.51
C HIS A 5 -2.49 -18.57 0.47
N THR A 6 -2.93 -18.41 1.70
CA THR A 6 -2.09 -17.94 2.82
C THR A 6 -2.32 -18.85 4.03
N ARG A 7 -1.35 -18.87 4.92
CA ARG A 7 -1.42 -19.61 6.18
C ARG A 7 -1.04 -18.66 7.32
N LEU A 8 -1.80 -18.71 8.42
CA LEU A 8 -1.48 -18.02 9.66
C LEU A 8 -1.09 -19.06 10.71
N VAL A 9 0.04 -18.86 11.35
CA VAL A 9 0.56 -19.72 12.42
C VAL A 9 0.61 -18.91 13.72
N TRP A 10 -0.03 -19.39 14.75
CA TRP A 10 0.14 -18.88 16.10
C TRP A 10 1.45 -19.39 16.69
N SER A 11 2.27 -18.49 17.18
CA SER A 11 3.62 -18.77 17.70
C SER A 11 3.73 -18.65 19.22
N GLY A 12 2.60 -18.54 19.90
CA GLY A 12 2.49 -18.39 21.35
C GLY A 12 2.07 -16.98 21.73
N GLU A 13 1.39 -16.87 22.88
CA GLU A 13 0.88 -15.59 23.43
C GLU A 13 0.16 -14.75 22.37
N GLY A 14 0.55 -13.51 22.18
CA GLY A 14 -0.02 -12.61 21.18
C GLY A 14 0.69 -12.59 19.82
N LEU A 15 1.55 -13.57 19.51
CA LEU A 15 2.39 -13.57 18.31
C LEU A 15 1.88 -14.52 17.24
N PHE A 16 1.82 -14.03 15.99
CA PHE A 16 1.40 -14.77 14.80
C PHE A 16 2.37 -14.53 13.64
N VAL A 17 2.47 -15.51 12.75
CA VAL A 17 3.23 -15.40 11.50
C VAL A 17 2.31 -15.72 10.33
N GLY A 18 2.07 -14.73 9.47
CA GLY A 18 1.40 -14.91 8.19
C GLY A 18 2.40 -15.36 7.12
N ILE A 19 2.02 -16.32 6.29
CA ILE A 19 2.89 -16.91 5.27
C ILE A 19 2.10 -17.04 3.96
N ASP A 20 2.65 -16.56 2.86
CA ASP A 20 2.06 -16.71 1.53
C ASP A 20 2.46 -18.03 0.86
N SER A 21 1.91 -18.29 -0.33
CA SER A 21 2.21 -19.47 -1.13
C SER A 21 3.67 -19.58 -1.58
N ASN A 22 4.40 -18.45 -1.62
CA ASN A 22 5.81 -18.35 -2.00
C ASN A 22 6.76 -18.39 -0.80
N LYS A 23 6.23 -18.61 0.41
CA LYS A 23 6.96 -18.68 1.69
C LYS A 23 7.48 -17.33 2.19
N HIS A 24 7.01 -16.21 1.66
CA HIS A 24 7.25 -14.92 2.29
C HIS A 24 6.42 -14.80 3.55
N SER A 25 6.92 -14.10 4.56
CA SER A 25 6.27 -14.01 5.86
C SER A 25 6.15 -12.58 6.37
N VAL A 26 5.15 -12.38 7.21
CA VAL A 26 4.91 -11.13 7.95
C VAL A 26 4.61 -11.48 9.40
N VAL A 27 5.19 -10.71 10.32
CA VAL A 27 4.92 -10.82 11.76
C VAL A 27 3.72 -9.97 12.12
N ILE A 28 2.77 -10.59 12.80
CA ILE A 28 1.53 -9.98 13.27
C ILE A 28 1.43 -10.20 14.78
N SER A 29 1.01 -9.21 15.53
CA SER A 29 0.87 -9.37 16.97
C SER A 29 -0.35 -8.63 17.52
N THR A 30 -0.80 -9.08 18.70
CA THR A 30 -1.64 -8.28 19.58
C THR A 30 -0.88 -7.00 19.99
N GLN A 31 -1.63 -5.98 20.39
CA GLN A 31 -1.04 -4.66 20.69
C GLN A 31 -0.95 -4.39 22.20
N ASP A 32 -1.02 -5.43 23.01
CA ASP A 32 -0.71 -5.33 24.45
C ASP A 32 0.80 -5.05 24.67
N GLU A 33 1.15 -4.54 25.85
CA GLU A 33 2.50 -4.04 26.12
C GLU A 33 3.60 -5.09 25.93
N GLU A 34 3.27 -6.36 26.14
CA GLU A 34 4.24 -7.47 26.09
C GLU A 34 4.47 -7.97 24.64
N ASN A 35 3.51 -7.77 23.73
CA ASN A 35 3.48 -8.41 22.42
C ASN A 35 3.58 -7.44 21.22
N ARG A 36 3.90 -6.16 21.42
CA ARG A 36 4.02 -5.15 20.34
C ARG A 36 5.26 -5.35 19.45
N VAL A 37 5.43 -6.53 18.88
CA VAL A 37 6.60 -6.86 18.04
C VAL A 37 6.27 -6.95 16.56
N GLY A 38 5.00 -6.99 16.22
CA GLY A 38 4.51 -7.04 14.85
C GLY A 38 3.40 -6.03 14.58
N MET A 39 2.97 -5.96 13.34
CA MET A 39 1.88 -5.11 12.90
C MET A 39 0.54 -5.68 13.38
N ASN A 40 -0.42 -4.83 13.74
CA ASN A 40 -1.76 -5.32 14.03
C ASN A 40 -2.51 -5.67 12.73
N PRO A 41 -3.53 -6.53 12.77
CA PRO A 41 -4.27 -6.93 11.57
C PRO A 41 -4.96 -5.78 10.83
N ALA A 42 -5.44 -4.75 11.54
CA ALA A 42 -6.09 -3.60 10.93
C ALA A 42 -5.08 -2.74 10.15
N ASP A 43 -3.89 -2.49 10.72
CA ASP A 43 -2.81 -1.78 10.03
C ASP A 43 -2.33 -2.58 8.80
N LEU A 44 -2.25 -3.90 8.91
CA LEU A 44 -1.88 -4.76 7.78
C LEU A 44 -2.87 -4.65 6.62
N LEU A 45 -4.17 -4.50 6.90
CA LEU A 45 -5.18 -4.25 5.87
C LEU A 45 -4.95 -2.91 5.16
N LEU A 46 -4.62 -1.85 5.91
CA LEU A 46 -4.27 -0.55 5.33
C LEU A 46 -3.01 -0.63 4.46
N VAL A 47 -1.98 -1.35 4.93
CA VAL A 47 -0.76 -1.60 4.14
C VAL A 47 -1.07 -2.41 2.89
N ALA A 48 -1.94 -3.41 2.96
CA ALA A 48 -2.36 -4.19 1.80
C ALA A 48 -3.05 -3.31 0.75
N LEU A 49 -3.95 -2.42 1.16
CA LEU A 49 -4.61 -1.47 0.27
C LEU A 49 -3.60 -0.50 -0.36
N ALA A 50 -2.76 0.15 0.45
CA ALA A 50 -1.76 1.09 0.00
C ALA A 50 -0.77 0.44 -0.99
N SER A 51 -0.25 -0.75 -0.67
CA SER A 51 0.69 -1.46 -1.54
C SER A 51 0.06 -1.93 -2.85
N CYS A 52 -1.18 -2.40 -2.82
CA CYS A 52 -1.90 -2.82 -4.02
C CYS A 52 -2.02 -1.64 -5.01
N THR A 53 -2.43 -0.47 -4.53
CA THR A 53 -2.53 0.72 -5.39
C THR A 53 -1.17 1.26 -5.81
N ALA A 54 -0.17 1.26 -4.93
CA ALA A 54 1.18 1.74 -5.22
C ALA A 54 1.85 0.98 -6.38
N VAL A 55 1.74 -0.35 -6.40
CA VAL A 55 2.29 -1.20 -7.48
C VAL A 55 1.73 -0.79 -8.84
N ASP A 56 0.43 -0.55 -8.93
CA ASP A 56 -0.22 -0.11 -10.16
C ASP A 56 0.25 1.28 -10.58
N VAL A 57 0.27 2.24 -9.64
CA VAL A 57 0.70 3.63 -9.91
C VAL A 57 2.12 3.65 -10.49
N VAL A 58 3.06 2.94 -9.87
CA VAL A 58 4.44 2.81 -10.37
C VAL A 58 4.46 2.22 -11.77
N SER A 59 3.72 1.14 -12.02
CA SER A 59 3.67 0.48 -13.31
C SER A 59 3.08 1.38 -14.42
N ILE A 60 1.99 2.10 -14.11
CA ILE A 60 1.32 3.00 -15.05
C ILE A 60 2.22 4.17 -15.42
N LEU A 61 2.84 4.83 -14.43
CA LEU A 61 3.72 5.97 -14.66
C LEU A 61 4.99 5.57 -15.42
N ARG A 62 5.56 4.39 -15.15
CA ARG A 62 6.67 3.84 -15.92
C ARG A 62 6.29 3.66 -17.40
N LYS A 63 5.13 3.09 -17.69
CA LYS A 63 4.61 2.92 -19.06
C LYS A 63 4.35 4.25 -19.78
N LYS A 64 4.07 5.31 -19.02
CA LYS A 64 3.89 6.67 -19.52
C LYS A 64 5.21 7.44 -19.68
N HIS A 65 6.37 6.79 -19.49
CA HIS A 65 7.68 7.42 -19.51
C HIS A 65 7.85 8.55 -18.47
N GLN A 66 7.15 8.44 -17.34
CA GLN A 66 7.24 9.33 -16.19
C GLN A 66 7.62 8.54 -14.94
N PRO A 67 8.81 7.90 -14.91
CA PRO A 67 9.20 7.04 -13.81
C PRO A 67 9.35 7.82 -12.50
N LEU A 68 8.95 7.18 -11.42
CA LEU A 68 9.12 7.71 -10.09
C LEU A 68 10.53 7.41 -9.57
N SER A 69 11.11 8.37 -8.86
CA SER A 69 12.28 8.18 -7.99
C SER A 69 11.86 7.86 -6.54
N ARG A 70 10.68 8.34 -6.14
CA ARG A 70 10.10 8.03 -4.83
C ARG A 70 8.58 7.93 -4.92
N LEU A 71 8.04 6.99 -4.16
CA LEU A 71 6.62 6.89 -3.83
C LEU A 71 6.47 6.52 -2.36
N GLU A 72 5.66 7.28 -1.66
CA GLU A 72 5.18 6.96 -0.33
C GLU A 72 3.66 7.05 -0.35
N VAL A 73 2.98 6.10 0.27
CA VAL A 73 1.51 6.11 0.39
C VAL A 73 1.18 6.03 1.87
N VAL A 74 0.57 7.08 2.37
CA VAL A 74 0.02 7.14 3.73
C VAL A 74 -1.42 6.71 3.66
N ALA A 75 -1.83 5.79 4.51
CA ALA A 75 -3.20 5.28 4.60
C ALA A 75 -3.79 5.59 5.97
N ASP A 76 -4.79 6.46 6.01
CA ASP A 76 -5.51 6.85 7.22
C ASP A 76 -6.90 6.21 7.21
N GLY A 77 -7.17 5.35 8.19
CA GLY A 77 -8.43 4.63 8.32
C GLY A 77 -9.22 5.04 9.56
N VAL A 78 -10.53 5.24 9.40
CA VAL A 78 -11.46 5.49 10.51
C VAL A 78 -12.34 4.26 10.71
N GLN A 79 -12.29 3.69 11.92
CA GLN A 79 -13.12 2.55 12.32
C GLN A 79 -14.31 2.98 13.16
N GLU A 80 -15.34 2.14 13.21
CA GLU A 80 -16.44 2.27 14.16
C GLU A 80 -15.93 2.21 15.59
N ALA A 81 -16.62 2.93 16.51
CA ALA A 81 -16.26 2.94 17.92
C ALA A 81 -16.59 1.60 18.63
N ASP A 82 -17.62 0.90 18.12
CA ASP A 82 -18.12 -0.33 18.69
C ASP A 82 -17.78 -1.55 17.83
N PRO A 83 -17.70 -2.75 18.42
CA PRO A 83 -17.50 -3.99 17.66
C PRO A 83 -18.54 -4.17 16.55
N PRO A 84 -18.13 -4.66 15.38
CA PRO A 84 -16.85 -5.27 15.07
C PRO A 84 -15.76 -4.31 14.54
N TRP A 85 -15.80 -3.03 14.86
CA TRP A 85 -14.82 -1.98 14.49
C TRP A 85 -14.51 -1.93 12.98
N ARG A 86 -15.55 -1.97 12.17
CA ARG A 86 -15.40 -1.91 10.71
C ARG A 86 -14.80 -0.58 10.28
N PHE A 87 -13.93 -0.62 9.28
CA PHE A 87 -13.51 0.61 8.60
C PHE A 87 -14.72 1.26 7.93
N ARG A 88 -14.91 2.55 8.16
CA ARG A 88 -15.92 3.38 7.52
C ARG A 88 -15.33 4.15 6.35
N THR A 89 -14.19 4.78 6.59
CA THR A 89 -13.47 5.55 5.58
C THR A 89 -12.00 5.18 5.61
N ILE A 90 -11.36 5.18 4.44
CA ILE A 90 -9.91 5.11 4.31
C ILE A 90 -9.49 6.21 3.33
N HIS A 91 -8.53 7.04 3.74
CA HIS A 91 -7.91 8.03 2.87
C HIS A 91 -6.49 7.63 2.53
N LEU A 92 -6.15 7.67 1.23
CA LEU A 92 -4.80 7.40 0.75
C LEU A 92 -4.17 8.69 0.25
N THR A 93 -3.06 9.10 0.86
CA THR A 93 -2.25 10.24 0.41
C THR A 93 -1.00 9.72 -0.29
N TYR A 94 -0.83 10.07 -1.57
CA TYR A 94 0.33 9.68 -2.36
C TYR A 94 1.34 10.82 -2.40
N LEU A 95 2.55 10.59 -1.90
CA LEU A 95 3.68 11.49 -2.00
C LEU A 95 4.60 10.99 -3.11
N LEU A 96 4.63 11.70 -4.24
CA LEU A 96 5.30 11.25 -5.45
C LEU A 96 6.49 12.16 -5.77
N ARG A 97 7.59 11.57 -6.22
CA ARG A 97 8.70 12.29 -6.82
C ARG A 97 9.16 11.55 -8.06
N GLY A 98 9.50 12.30 -9.10
CA GLY A 98 10.01 11.73 -10.35
C GLY A 98 10.37 12.81 -11.35
N ARG A 99 11.24 12.45 -12.30
CA ARG A 99 11.63 13.34 -13.38
C ARG A 99 10.47 13.53 -14.35
N ASN A 100 10.15 14.78 -14.66
CA ASN A 100 9.09 15.16 -15.61
C ASN A 100 7.70 14.63 -15.21
N LEU A 101 7.47 14.37 -13.93
CA LEU A 101 6.18 13.91 -13.42
C LEU A 101 5.16 15.04 -13.52
N THR A 102 4.04 14.79 -14.21
CA THR A 102 2.95 15.76 -14.31
C THR A 102 1.80 15.40 -13.38
N ALA A 103 1.11 16.42 -12.87
CA ALA A 103 -0.06 16.22 -12.00
C ALA A 103 -1.17 15.42 -12.72
N GLU A 104 -1.36 15.66 -14.01
CA GLU A 104 -2.35 14.91 -14.80
C GLU A 104 -2.01 13.42 -14.89
N ALA A 105 -0.73 13.06 -15.12
CA ALA A 105 -0.32 11.67 -15.20
C ALA A 105 -0.41 10.98 -13.84
N ALA A 106 -0.05 11.66 -12.74
CA ALA A 106 -0.19 11.15 -11.39
C ALA A 106 -1.65 10.90 -11.03
N ALA A 107 -2.52 11.90 -11.23
CA ALA A 107 -3.96 11.78 -10.99
C ALA A 107 -4.57 10.61 -11.77
N ARG A 108 -4.24 10.50 -13.06
CA ARG A 108 -4.76 9.42 -13.90
C ARG A 108 -4.24 8.04 -13.50
N ALA A 109 -3.01 7.92 -13.04
CA ALA A 109 -2.46 6.66 -12.57
C ALA A 109 -3.17 6.19 -11.29
N ILE A 110 -3.41 7.09 -10.34
CA ILE A 110 -4.12 6.83 -9.10
C ILE A 110 -5.57 6.42 -9.39
N GLU A 111 -6.29 7.19 -10.20
CA GLU A 111 -7.67 6.89 -10.61
C GLU A 111 -7.81 5.50 -11.26
N LEU A 112 -6.89 5.14 -12.15
CA LEU A 112 -6.89 3.84 -12.82
C LEU A 112 -6.60 2.69 -11.86
N SER A 113 -5.66 2.88 -10.95
CA SER A 113 -5.35 1.87 -9.92
C SER A 113 -6.57 1.61 -9.05
N GLU A 114 -7.10 2.67 -8.46
CA GLU A 114 -8.20 2.61 -7.50
C GLU A 114 -9.51 2.09 -8.12
N GLY A 115 -9.84 2.58 -9.32
CA GLY A 115 -11.12 2.29 -9.97
C GLY A 115 -11.15 1.01 -10.80
N LYS A 116 -9.97 0.49 -11.21
CA LYS A 116 -9.93 -0.61 -12.19
C LYS A 116 -9.04 -1.79 -11.81
N TYR A 117 -7.88 -1.55 -11.18
CA TYR A 117 -6.86 -2.58 -11.06
C TYR A 117 -6.70 -3.12 -9.64
N CYS A 118 -6.84 -2.29 -8.61
CA CYS A 118 -6.64 -2.71 -7.23
C CYS A 118 -7.74 -3.65 -6.74
N SER A 119 -7.42 -4.93 -6.61
CA SER A 119 -8.35 -5.95 -6.10
C SER A 119 -8.73 -5.72 -4.64
N VAL A 120 -7.81 -5.16 -3.83
CA VAL A 120 -8.08 -4.86 -2.42
C VAL A 120 -9.12 -3.75 -2.31
N ALA A 121 -8.97 -2.63 -3.06
CA ALA A 121 -9.95 -1.56 -3.09
C ALA A 121 -11.34 -2.08 -3.54
N ALA A 122 -11.36 -2.89 -4.61
CA ALA A 122 -12.60 -3.50 -5.10
C ALA A 122 -13.27 -4.42 -4.08
N SER A 123 -12.49 -5.11 -3.24
CA SER A 123 -13.00 -6.00 -2.20
C SER A 123 -13.54 -5.25 -0.98
N LEU A 124 -13.03 -4.06 -0.69
CA LEU A 124 -13.49 -3.23 0.42
C LEU A 124 -14.74 -2.42 0.09
N ARG A 125 -14.90 -2.04 -1.17
CA ARG A 125 -16.08 -1.31 -1.64
C ARG A 125 -17.28 -2.23 -1.84
N PRO A 126 -18.52 -1.73 -1.68
CA PRO A 126 -18.86 -0.34 -1.31
C PRO A 126 -18.93 -0.09 0.20
N GLN A 127 -18.58 -1.06 1.05
CA GLN A 127 -18.74 -0.96 2.50
C GLN A 127 -17.80 0.06 3.15
N VAL A 128 -16.66 0.32 2.51
CA VAL A 128 -15.67 1.29 2.96
C VAL A 128 -15.57 2.40 1.92
N GLU A 129 -15.75 3.65 2.35
CA GLU A 129 -15.49 4.81 1.52
C GLU A 129 -13.97 5.01 1.39
N ILE A 130 -13.44 4.89 0.18
CA ILE A 130 -12.01 5.09 -0.11
C ILE A 130 -11.85 6.37 -0.91
N THR A 131 -11.06 7.29 -0.36
CA THR A 131 -10.72 8.58 -0.99
C THR A 131 -9.21 8.71 -1.17
N THR A 132 -8.79 9.53 -2.13
CA THR A 132 -7.37 9.71 -2.45
C THR A 132 -7.01 11.19 -2.60
N SER A 133 -5.77 11.50 -2.27
CA SER A 133 -5.10 12.76 -2.57
C SER A 133 -3.64 12.49 -2.96
N PHE A 134 -2.98 13.46 -3.60
CA PHE A 134 -1.57 13.31 -3.91
C PHE A 134 -0.82 14.64 -3.86
N GLU A 135 0.47 14.58 -3.64
CA GLU A 135 1.41 15.68 -3.71
C GLU A 135 2.62 15.27 -4.54
N ILE A 136 3.05 16.14 -5.47
CA ILE A 136 4.31 15.97 -6.20
C ILE A 136 5.39 16.73 -5.43
N LEU A 137 6.30 15.97 -4.84
CA LEU A 137 7.41 16.53 -4.07
C LEU A 137 8.45 17.16 -5.00
N PRO A 138 9.16 18.21 -4.54
CA PRO A 138 10.25 18.82 -5.30
C PRO A 138 11.33 17.79 -5.68
N ALA A 139 11.92 17.96 -6.88
CA ALA A 139 13.06 17.15 -7.30
C ALA A 139 14.23 17.31 -6.31
N GLN A 140 14.98 16.22 -6.08
CA GLN A 140 16.22 16.22 -5.29
C GLN A 140 17.40 15.82 -6.19
N ILE A 141 18.61 16.18 -5.77
CA ILE A 141 19.84 15.87 -6.51
C ILE A 141 19.99 14.36 -6.73
N GLU A 142 19.49 13.55 -5.80
CA GLU A 142 19.49 12.08 -5.88
C GLU A 142 18.58 11.51 -6.99
N ASP A 143 17.62 12.30 -7.48
CA ASP A 143 16.74 11.91 -8.59
C ASP A 143 17.47 11.88 -9.95
N GLU A 144 18.71 12.39 -10.01
CA GLU A 144 19.56 12.36 -11.20
C GLU A 144 20.32 11.03 -11.37
N VAL A 145 20.29 10.16 -10.36
CA VAL A 145 20.92 8.84 -10.44
C VAL A 145 20.02 7.92 -11.26
N GLU A 146 20.44 7.62 -12.46
CA GLU A 146 19.79 6.64 -13.32
C GLU A 146 19.98 5.24 -12.67
N TRP A 147 18.89 4.68 -12.14
CA TRP A 147 18.84 3.27 -11.70
C TRP A 147 18.88 2.36 -12.92
N THR A 148 20.05 2.20 -13.51
CA THR A 148 20.30 1.18 -14.52
C THR A 148 20.33 -0.19 -13.84
N ASN A 149 19.20 -0.94 -13.96
CA ASN A 149 19.10 -2.36 -13.66
C ASN A 149 19.90 -2.90 -12.46
N GLY A 150 19.52 -2.52 -11.25
CA GLY A 150 19.85 -3.24 -10.02
C GLY A 150 21.32 -3.14 -9.58
N ILE A 151 21.51 -2.56 -8.40
CA ILE A 151 22.71 -2.48 -7.57
C ILE A 151 23.76 -1.46 -8.08
N PRO A 152 24.07 -0.41 -7.27
CA PRO A 152 25.23 0.43 -7.51
C PRO A 152 26.51 -0.41 -7.38
N ARG A 153 27.40 -0.28 -8.35
CA ARG A 153 28.77 -0.78 -8.23
C ARG A 153 29.59 0.15 -7.36
#